data_1baedd75329f5ca75cf1d06835c9c2a8
#
_entry.id   1baedd75329f5ca75cf1d06835c9c2a8
#
_cell.length_a   1.000
_cell.length_b   1.000
_cell.length_c   1.000
_cell.angle_alpha   90.00
_cell.angle_beta   90.00
_cell.angle_gamma   90.00
#
_symmetry.space_group_name_H-M   'P 1'
#
loop_
_entity.id
_entity.type
_entity.pdbx_description
1 polymer ?
#
loop_
_entity_poly.entity_id
_entity_poly.type
_entity_poly.pdbx_seq_one_letter_code
_entity_poly.pdbx_strand_id
1 'polypeptide(L)'
;MSSKPLAEIMRPDKLEDVVGQSHLIDSGQIIREIIKNKNPTSLILWGPPGSGKTTLARIIANQTDTDFIELSAVNSAKADVLKVIEHARQNQRLGQKTTLFIDEIHRFNKAQQDTFLPHIENGTITLIGATTENPSFEI
;
A
#
# COMPACT_ATOMS: atom_id res chain seq x y z
N MET A 1 -2.93 -7.26 25.23
CA MET A 1 -3.10 -7.04 24.76
C MET A 1 -3.15 -6.75 24.04
N SER A 2 -3.11 -6.74 23.68
CA SER A 2 -3.26 -6.46 22.92
C SER A 2 -3.04 -5.91 22.27
N SER A 3 -2.77 -6.01 21.86
CA SER A 3 -2.50 -5.55 21.16
C SER A 3 -2.62 -4.90 20.52
N LYS A 4 -2.33 -4.68 20.32
CA LYS A 4 -2.67 -4.18 19.50
C LYS A 4 -1.97 -3.86 18.49
N PRO A 5 -1.79 -4.43 17.65
CA PRO A 5 -1.05 -3.88 16.65
C PRO A 5 -1.79 -2.73 16.26
N LEU A 6 -1.10 -1.86 16.00
CA LEU A 6 -1.51 -0.66 15.80
C LEU A 6 -2.25 -0.48 14.55
N ALA A 7 -2.08 -1.22 13.52
CA ALA A 7 -2.73 -1.06 12.25
C ALA A 7 -3.53 -2.29 11.89
N GLU A 8 -4.68 -2.09 11.27
CA GLU A 8 -5.47 -3.15 10.70
C GLU A 8 -5.22 -3.24 9.23
N ILE A 9 -5.41 -4.41 8.64
CA ILE A 9 -5.03 -4.65 7.27
C ILE A 9 -6.22 -5.06 6.44
N MET A 10 -6.32 -4.49 5.25
CA MET A 10 -7.30 -4.87 4.26
C MET A 10 -6.59 -5.33 3.01
N ARG A 11 -7.20 -6.24 2.29
CA ARG A 11 -6.67 -6.75 1.04
C ARG A 11 -7.52 -6.23 -0.10
N PRO A 12 -7.07 -5.21 -0.81
CA PRO A 12 -7.85 -4.70 -1.91
C PRO A 12 -7.66 -5.53 -3.17
N ASP A 13 -8.73 -5.71 -3.93
CA ASP A 13 -8.62 -6.33 -5.23
C ASP A 13 -8.28 -5.30 -6.29
N LYS A 14 -8.76 -4.09 -6.09
CA LYS A 14 -8.48 -2.98 -6.99
C LYS A 14 -8.25 -1.75 -6.18
N LEU A 15 -7.66 -0.75 -6.79
CA LEU A 15 -7.37 0.49 -6.10
C LEU A 15 -8.65 1.17 -5.60
N GLU A 16 -9.73 1.11 -6.34
CA GLU A 16 -10.97 1.71 -5.88
C GLU A 16 -11.53 0.97 -4.67
N ASP A 17 -11.24 -0.31 -4.53
CA ASP A 17 -11.64 -1.06 -3.34
C ASP A 17 -10.81 -0.64 -2.15
N VAL A 18 -9.60 -0.18 -2.39
CA VAL A 18 -8.71 0.29 -1.35
C VAL A 18 -9.33 1.46 -0.59
N VAL A 19 -10.02 2.36 -1.29
CA VAL A 19 -10.59 3.54 -0.67
C VAL A 19 -12.09 3.44 -0.41
N GLY A 20 -12.77 2.50 -1.04
CA GLY A 20 -14.23 2.43 -0.93
C GLY A 20 -14.78 1.18 -0.30
N GLN A 21 -13.96 0.18 -0.07
CA GLN A 21 -14.40 -1.10 0.43
C GLN A 21 -13.64 -1.49 1.66
N SER A 22 -14.20 -2.38 2.44
CA SER A 22 -13.51 -2.81 3.63
C SER A 22 -13.72 -4.28 3.90
N HIS A 23 -12.63 -5.01 3.94
CA HIS A 23 -12.58 -6.36 4.43
C HIS A 23 -11.39 -6.44 5.36
N LEU A 24 -11.66 -6.35 6.65
CA LEU A 24 -10.60 -6.42 7.62
C LEU A 24 -10.16 -7.87 7.79
N ILE A 25 -8.87 -8.08 7.78
CA ILE A 25 -8.29 -9.39 7.90
C ILE A 25 -7.35 -9.35 9.09
N ASP A 26 -7.16 -10.47 9.75
CA ASP A 26 -6.22 -10.56 10.84
C ASP A 26 -4.84 -10.14 10.34
N SER A 27 -4.38 -9.00 10.83
CA SER A 27 -3.17 -8.38 10.32
C SER A 27 -1.93 -9.22 10.58
N GLY A 28 -1.84 -9.81 11.75
CA GLY A 28 -0.65 -10.57 12.11
C GLY A 28 -0.43 -11.76 11.21
N GLN A 29 -1.50 -12.46 10.88
CA GLN A 29 -1.41 -13.63 10.05
C GLN A 29 -1.06 -13.27 8.59
N ILE A 30 -1.71 -12.24 8.07
CA ILE A 30 -1.45 -11.81 6.69
C ILE A 30 -0.02 -11.36 6.52
N ILE A 31 0.48 -10.57 7.44
CA ILE A 31 1.85 -10.07 7.35
C ILE A 31 2.84 -11.22 7.43
N ARG A 32 2.60 -12.17 8.33
CA ARG A 32 3.48 -13.32 8.45
C ARG A 32 3.54 -14.12 7.17
N GLU A 33 2.40 -14.29 6.51
CA GLU A 33 2.36 -15.04 5.26
C GLU A 33 3.09 -14.31 4.14
N ILE A 34 2.90 -13.00 4.05
CA ILE A 34 3.59 -12.19 3.05
C ILE A 34 5.09 -12.32 3.22
N ILE A 35 5.57 -12.20 4.44
CA ILE A 35 7.00 -12.26 4.73
C ILE A 35 7.53 -13.67 4.51
N LYS A 36 6.82 -14.66 4.99
CA LYS A 36 7.25 -16.05 4.87
C LYS A 36 7.39 -16.48 3.41
N ASN A 37 6.45 -16.08 2.58
CA ASN A 37 6.44 -16.47 1.18
C ASN A 37 7.23 -15.50 0.31
N LYS A 38 7.69 -14.39 0.88
CA LYS A 38 8.38 -13.34 0.15
C LYS A 38 7.60 -12.90 -1.06
N ASN A 39 6.28 -12.83 -0.90
CA ASN A 39 5.36 -12.49 -1.98
C ASN A 39 4.76 -11.13 -1.73
N PRO A 40 5.24 -10.07 -2.42
CA PRO A 40 4.69 -8.73 -2.22
C PRO A 40 3.19 -8.74 -2.52
N THR A 41 2.41 -8.22 -1.61
CA THR A 41 0.96 -8.23 -1.70
C THR A 41 0.45 -6.82 -1.42
N SER A 42 -0.43 -6.33 -2.31
CA SER A 42 -1.04 -5.02 -2.11
C SER A 42 -2.06 -5.08 -0.99
N LEU A 43 -2.04 -4.07 -0.12
CA LEU A 43 -2.93 -4.04 1.04
C LEU A 43 -3.08 -2.63 1.57
N ILE A 44 -4.02 -2.47 2.50
CA ILE A 44 -4.25 -1.22 3.20
C ILE A 44 -3.96 -1.41 4.68
N LEU A 45 -3.19 -0.49 5.23
CA LEU A 45 -2.95 -0.41 6.66
C LEU A 45 -3.83 0.70 7.22
N TRP A 46 -4.69 0.35 8.15
CA TRP A 46 -5.58 1.30 8.76
C TRP A 46 -5.23 1.46 10.23
N GLY A 47 -5.18 2.69 10.69
CA GLY A 47 -4.92 2.94 12.10
C GLY A 47 -4.74 4.43 12.35
N PRO A 48 -4.76 4.85 13.61
CA PRO A 48 -4.61 6.25 13.94
C PRO A 48 -3.20 6.75 13.63
N PRO A 49 -3.01 8.07 13.61
CA PRO A 49 -1.67 8.63 13.43
C PRO A 49 -0.73 8.09 14.49
N GLY A 50 0.51 7.81 14.11
CA GLY A 50 1.51 7.30 15.04
C GLY A 50 1.39 5.83 15.35
N SER A 51 0.58 5.10 14.60
CA SER A 51 0.38 3.67 14.86
C SER A 51 1.42 2.77 14.18
N GLY A 52 2.43 3.34 13.54
CA GLY A 52 3.52 2.55 12.97
C GLY A 52 3.28 2.03 11.57
N LYS A 53 2.33 2.61 10.84
CA LYS A 53 1.99 2.12 9.50
C LYS A 53 3.18 2.22 8.54
N THR A 54 3.90 3.34 8.57
CA THR A 54 5.06 3.53 7.70
C THR A 54 6.15 2.54 8.03
N THR A 55 6.41 2.35 9.31
CA THR A 55 7.43 1.40 9.75
C THR A 55 7.09 -0.01 9.31
N LEU A 56 5.83 -0.40 9.46
CA LEU A 56 5.39 -1.71 9.05
C LEU A 56 5.53 -1.91 7.54
N ALA A 57 5.19 -0.88 6.76
CA ALA A 57 5.33 -0.96 5.31
C ALA A 57 6.80 -1.13 4.91
N ARG A 58 7.70 -0.43 5.57
CA ARG A 58 9.14 -0.58 5.30
C ARG A 58 9.62 -1.99 5.61
N ILE A 59 9.13 -2.55 6.71
CA ILE A 59 9.51 -3.92 7.09
C ILE A 59 9.02 -4.90 6.03
N ILE A 60 7.78 -4.75 5.59
CA ILE A 60 7.23 -5.64 4.58
C ILE A 60 8.04 -5.53 3.29
N ALA A 61 8.36 -4.31 2.85
CA ALA A 61 9.14 -4.13 1.63
C ALA A 61 10.51 -4.77 1.75
N ASN A 62 11.17 -4.56 2.88
CA ASN A 62 12.50 -5.12 3.10
C ASN A 62 12.46 -6.65 3.12
N GLN A 63 11.48 -7.22 3.80
CA GLN A 63 11.38 -8.67 3.92
C GLN A 63 10.93 -9.35 2.63
N THR A 64 10.35 -8.60 1.72
CA THR A 64 9.95 -9.14 0.41
C THR A 64 10.93 -8.74 -0.70
N ASP A 65 12.06 -8.13 -0.34
CA ASP A 65 13.12 -7.74 -1.27
C ASP A 65 12.63 -6.80 -2.37
N THR A 66 11.78 -5.86 -2.00
CA THR A 66 11.30 -4.87 -2.96
C THR A 66 11.89 -3.50 -2.66
N ASP A 67 11.97 -2.66 -3.68
CA ASP A 67 12.43 -1.28 -3.55
C ASP A 67 11.28 -0.45 -2.97
N PHE A 68 11.51 0.22 -1.86
CA PHE A 68 10.46 0.94 -1.13
C PHE A 68 10.44 2.40 -1.57
N ILE A 69 9.27 2.86 -2.04
CA ILE A 69 9.06 4.25 -2.43
C ILE A 69 7.89 4.78 -1.65
N GLU A 70 8.01 6.00 -1.17
CA GLU A 70 7.00 6.60 -0.30
C GLU A 70 6.41 7.84 -0.95
N LEU A 71 5.08 7.94 -0.95
CA LEU A 71 4.35 9.13 -1.40
C LEU A 71 3.31 9.51 -0.36
N SER A 72 3.01 10.80 -0.28
CA SER A 72 1.89 11.28 0.50
C SER A 72 0.77 11.71 -0.45
N ALA A 73 -0.43 11.19 -0.26
CA ALA A 73 -1.55 11.56 -1.13
C ALA A 73 -1.89 13.04 -1.00
N VAL A 74 -1.59 13.63 0.17
CA VAL A 74 -1.88 15.03 0.43
C VAL A 74 -0.91 15.94 -0.31
N ASN A 75 0.36 15.54 -0.41
CA ASN A 75 1.42 16.42 -0.90
C ASN A 75 1.95 16.06 -2.29
N SER A 76 1.39 15.05 -2.94
CA SER A 76 1.92 14.61 -4.21
C SER A 76 1.18 15.23 -5.38
N ALA A 77 1.94 15.72 -6.34
CA ALA A 77 1.39 16.21 -7.59
C ALA A 77 1.42 15.10 -8.62
N LYS A 78 0.74 15.35 -9.75
CA LYS A 78 0.72 14.36 -10.84
C LYS A 78 2.13 13.99 -11.29
N ALA A 79 3.03 14.96 -11.34
CA ALA A 79 4.41 14.68 -11.76
C ALA A 79 5.11 13.71 -10.82
N ASP A 80 4.82 13.80 -9.52
CA ASP A 80 5.43 12.87 -8.55
C ASP A 80 4.92 11.46 -8.79
N VAL A 81 3.65 11.31 -9.08
CA VAL A 81 3.04 10.02 -9.37
C VAL A 81 3.68 9.40 -10.60
N LEU A 82 3.85 10.20 -11.66
CA LEU A 82 4.44 9.69 -12.90
C LEU A 82 5.89 9.29 -12.72
N LYS A 83 6.64 10.01 -11.88
CA LYS A 83 8.02 9.64 -11.58
C LYS A 83 8.11 8.30 -10.89
N VAL A 84 7.21 8.03 -9.96
CA VAL A 84 7.18 6.76 -9.27
C VAL A 84 6.90 5.61 -10.24
N ILE A 85 5.93 5.81 -11.12
CA ILE A 85 5.58 4.79 -12.10
C ILE A 85 6.79 4.49 -13.00
N GLU A 86 7.47 5.53 -13.45
CA GLU A 86 8.62 5.33 -14.33
C GLU A 86 9.75 4.62 -13.57
N HIS A 87 9.98 4.98 -12.32
CA HIS A 87 10.99 4.31 -11.51
C HIS A 87 10.67 2.83 -11.34
N ALA A 88 9.40 2.51 -11.08
CA ALA A 88 8.97 1.12 -10.91
C ALA A 88 9.13 0.33 -12.21
N ARG A 89 8.87 0.96 -13.35
CA ARG A 89 9.06 0.31 -14.64
C ARG A 89 10.53 0.02 -14.91
N GLN A 90 11.41 0.95 -14.56
CA GLN A 90 12.84 0.72 -14.71
C GLN A 90 13.30 -0.41 -13.80
N ASN A 91 12.81 -0.43 -12.56
CA ASN A 91 13.12 -1.54 -11.65
C ASN A 91 12.69 -2.87 -12.25
N GLN A 92 11.51 -2.90 -12.82
CA GLN A 92 10.96 -4.13 -13.39
C GLN A 92 11.86 -4.66 -14.51
N ARG A 93 12.39 -3.77 -15.34
CA ARG A 93 13.31 -4.17 -16.41
C ARG A 93 14.58 -4.80 -15.86
N LEU A 94 14.95 -4.42 -14.64
CA LEU A 94 16.14 -4.96 -13.97
C LEU A 94 15.83 -6.14 -13.07
N GLY A 95 14.60 -6.62 -13.10
CA GLY A 95 14.19 -7.73 -12.26
C GLY A 95 13.92 -7.35 -10.82
N GLN A 96 13.79 -6.06 -10.53
CA GLN A 96 13.53 -5.57 -9.18
C GLN A 96 12.06 -5.20 -9.04
N LYS A 97 11.41 -5.70 -8.00
CA LYS A 97 10.04 -5.32 -7.68
C LYS A 97 10.01 -4.05 -6.86
N THR A 98 8.89 -3.32 -6.95
CA THR A 98 8.73 -2.04 -6.27
C THR A 98 7.52 -2.09 -5.37
N THR A 99 7.68 -1.65 -4.12
CA THR A 99 6.57 -1.45 -3.20
C THR A 99 6.38 0.05 -3.04
N LEU A 100 5.18 0.51 -3.34
CA LEU A 100 4.82 1.91 -3.18
C LEU A 100 3.95 2.07 -1.95
N PHE A 101 4.42 2.87 -1.01
CA PHE A 101 3.66 3.21 0.19
C PHE A 101 3.01 4.56 -0.03
N ILE A 102 1.68 4.63 0.09
CA ILE A 102 0.96 5.90 -0.05
C ILE A 102 0.28 6.22 1.27
N ASP A 103 0.76 7.29 1.91
CA ASP A 103 0.18 7.76 3.16
C ASP A 103 -1.08 8.57 2.85
N GLU A 104 -2.09 8.43 3.71
CA GLU A 104 -3.38 9.10 3.57
C GLU A 104 -4.02 8.80 2.21
N ILE A 105 -4.01 7.54 1.82
CA ILE A 105 -4.41 7.12 0.48
C ILE A 105 -5.85 7.50 0.15
N HIS A 106 -6.69 7.65 1.17
CA HIS A 106 -8.09 8.04 0.96
C HIS A 106 -8.21 9.46 0.39
N ARG A 107 -7.13 10.24 0.42
CA ARG A 107 -7.12 11.60 -0.11
C ARG A 107 -6.83 11.65 -1.61
N PHE A 108 -6.46 10.56 -2.23
CA PHE A 108 -6.29 10.52 -3.67
C PHE A 108 -7.65 10.58 -4.36
N ASN A 109 -7.73 11.38 -5.41
CA ASN A 109 -8.95 11.43 -6.21
C ASN A 109 -8.98 10.27 -7.21
N LYS A 110 -10.10 10.14 -7.90
CA LYS A 110 -10.28 9.02 -8.82
C LYS A 110 -9.27 9.04 -9.96
N ALA A 111 -8.95 10.20 -10.48
CA ALA A 111 -7.99 10.30 -11.57
C ALA A 111 -6.61 9.81 -11.15
N GLN A 112 -6.19 10.16 -9.92
CA GLN A 112 -4.93 9.69 -9.39
C GLN A 112 -4.93 8.18 -9.16
N GLN A 113 -6.04 7.66 -8.65
CA GLN A 113 -6.19 6.21 -8.47
C GLN A 113 -6.10 5.50 -9.81
N ASP A 114 -6.77 6.02 -10.83
CA ASP A 114 -6.77 5.41 -12.15
C ASP A 114 -5.38 5.39 -12.78
N THR A 115 -4.54 6.34 -12.41
CA THR A 115 -3.17 6.39 -12.94
C THR A 115 -2.34 5.22 -12.41
N PHE A 116 -2.55 4.82 -11.16
CA PHE A 116 -1.81 3.72 -10.56
C PHE A 116 -2.39 2.35 -10.87
N LEU A 117 -3.70 2.27 -11.05
CA LEU A 117 -4.39 0.99 -11.09
C LEU A 117 -3.81 -0.01 -12.08
N PRO A 118 -3.54 0.36 -13.35
CA PRO A 118 -2.99 -0.62 -14.29
C PRO A 118 -1.66 -1.20 -13.82
N HIS A 119 -0.84 -0.40 -13.17
CA HIS A 119 0.48 -0.83 -12.74
C HIS A 119 0.44 -1.74 -11.53
N ILE A 120 -0.62 -1.61 -10.73
CA ILE A 120 -0.85 -2.50 -9.61
C ILE A 120 -1.40 -3.82 -10.13
N GLU A 121 -2.33 -3.76 -11.07
CA GLU A 121 -2.96 -4.96 -11.62
C GLU A 121 -1.97 -5.82 -12.38
N ASN A 122 -1.02 -5.20 -13.07
CA ASN A 122 -0.05 -5.99 -13.84
C ASN A 122 1.22 -6.33 -13.04
N GLY A 123 1.27 -5.97 -11.77
CA GLY A 123 2.38 -6.36 -10.90
C GLY A 123 3.61 -5.47 -10.96
N THR A 124 3.58 -4.38 -11.71
CA THR A 124 4.70 -3.45 -11.76
C THR A 124 4.91 -2.80 -10.39
N ILE A 125 3.83 -2.52 -9.69
CA ILE A 125 3.86 -1.88 -8.37
C ILE A 125 3.04 -2.72 -7.40
N THR A 126 3.60 -2.97 -6.23
CA THR A 126 2.84 -3.50 -5.10
C THR A 126 2.49 -2.31 -4.22
N LEU A 127 1.21 -2.13 -3.95
CA LEU A 127 0.74 -0.97 -3.20
C LEU A 127 0.51 -1.30 -1.74
N ILE A 128 1.09 -0.50 -0.85
CA ILE A 128 0.70 -0.50 0.55
C ILE A 128 0.15 0.88 0.85
N GLY A 129 -1.16 0.97 1.02
CA GLY A 129 -1.78 2.23 1.35
C GLY A 129 -1.98 2.35 2.84
N ALA A 130 -1.89 3.57 3.34
CA ALA A 130 -2.14 3.84 4.75
C ALA A 130 -3.26 4.87 4.88
N THR A 131 -4.11 4.67 5.85
CA THR A 131 -5.19 5.61 6.11
C THR A 131 -5.49 5.67 7.59
N THR A 132 -5.90 6.86 8.03
CA THR A 132 -6.39 7.04 9.40
C THR A 132 -7.89 6.81 9.47
N GLU A 133 -8.56 6.70 8.33
CA GLU A 133 -10.00 6.48 8.29
C GLU A 133 -10.30 5.00 8.27
N ASN A 134 -11.25 4.59 9.07
CA ASN A 134 -11.68 3.20 9.09
C ASN A 134 -12.57 2.93 7.89
N PRO A 135 -12.08 2.18 6.89
CA PRO A 135 -12.88 1.92 5.69
C PRO A 135 -14.16 1.14 5.99
N SER A 136 -14.21 0.42 7.09
CA SER A 136 -15.42 -0.36 7.41
C SER A 136 -16.59 0.52 7.80
N PHE A 137 -16.36 1.82 8.00
CA PHE A 137 -17.44 2.76 8.25
C PHE A 137 -18.08 3.27 6.96
N GLU A 138 -17.47 3.03 5.84
CA GLU A 138 -18.00 3.47 4.57
C GLU A 138 -19.13 2.55 4.17
N ILE A 139 -20.31 3.04 4.17
CA ILE A 139 -21.46 2.20 3.93
C ILE A 139 -22.16 2.57 2.64
#